data_ca03f0180ceaebadafb02f2954fa0e92
#
_entry.id   ca03f0180ceaebadafb02f2954fa0e92
#
_cell.length_a   1.000
_cell.length_b   1.000
_cell.length_c   1.000
_cell.angle_alpha   90.00
_cell.angle_beta   90.00
_cell.angle_gamma   90.00
#
_symmetry.space_group_name_H-M   'P 1'
#
loop_
_entity.id
_entity.type
_entity.pdbx_description
1 polymer ?
#
loop_
_entity_poly.entity_id
_entity_poly.type
_entity_poly.pdbx_seq_one_letter_code
_entity_poly.pdbx_strand_id
1 'polypeptide(L)'
;MSNPFIKHEGAGWLQVPMVSVSILFFTLLLGYLIGIGGIGIAGALLLLPFGIVFFFFIIKKPEIGLYTIVFVSYILLGSSRYIELPFPSGVIMDALILLTLFAIYIVHFPSKPDWSVVKRDTVITGLIWFSYCVFQVVNPEAKSFAAWMSAIRPMGFYPFILPILAVYLLKTPDKVRVLLYIWGIMSLLGTLKGMSQLYIGVDRWEQKWLDGGANLTHVLFGRLRVFSFYSDAGQFGGNQAYTGVIFIIASIGARTLKDR
;
A
#
# COMPACT_ATOMS: atom_id res chain seq x y z
N MET A 1 19.69 60.45 17.75
CA MET A 1 20.55 59.37 17.26
C MET A 1 19.65 58.17 16.93
N SER A 2 19.29 58.00 15.70
CA SER A 2 18.50 56.85 15.21
C SER A 2 19.44 55.66 15.03
N ASN A 3 19.10 54.53 15.63
CA ASN A 3 19.84 53.31 15.56
C ASN A 3 19.84 52.70 14.15
N PRO A 4 20.96 52.65 13.40
CA PRO A 4 20.98 52.26 11.99
C PRO A 4 20.87 50.70 11.78
N PHE A 5 20.69 49.93 12.85
CA PHE A 5 20.68 48.46 12.79
C PHE A 5 19.29 47.82 12.91
N ILE A 6 18.20 48.59 12.91
CA ILE A 6 16.85 48.03 12.86
C ILE A 6 16.33 48.18 11.42
N LYS A 7 16.87 47.43 10.49
CA LYS A 7 16.15 47.11 9.25
C LYS A 7 15.09 46.03 9.61
N HIS A 8 13.87 46.46 9.73
CA HIS A 8 12.70 45.61 9.66
C HIS A 8 12.60 45.03 8.24
N GLU A 9 13.46 44.09 7.88
CA GLU A 9 13.35 43.28 6.64
C GLU A 9 12.38 42.11 6.84
N GLY A 10 11.33 42.26 7.60
CA GLY A 10 10.33 41.24 7.81
C GLY A 10 9.04 41.61 7.07
N ALA A 11 8.70 40.86 6.03
CA ALA A 11 7.41 40.81 5.35
C ALA A 11 7.14 41.84 4.22
N GLY A 12 8.16 42.41 3.58
CA GLY A 12 7.99 43.20 2.37
C GLY A 12 7.27 42.51 1.21
N TRP A 13 7.39 41.17 1.12
CA TRP A 13 6.69 40.36 0.13
C TRP A 13 5.16 40.29 0.37
N LEU A 14 4.69 40.45 1.60
CA LEU A 14 3.24 40.50 1.92
C LEU A 14 2.59 41.81 1.49
N GLN A 15 3.37 42.85 1.22
CA GLN A 15 2.88 44.14 0.75
C GLN A 15 2.64 44.20 -0.77
N VAL A 16 3.04 43.13 -1.50
CA VAL A 16 2.73 42.99 -2.91
C VAL A 16 1.24 42.63 -3.04
N PRO A 17 0.41 43.52 -3.63
CA PRO A 17 -1.06 43.34 -3.67
C PRO A 17 -1.45 41.99 -4.31
N MET A 18 -0.66 41.54 -5.27
CA MET A 18 -0.89 40.24 -5.93
C MET A 18 -0.72 39.02 -4.98
N VAL A 19 0.23 39.07 -4.06
CA VAL A 19 0.44 37.99 -3.06
C VAL A 19 -0.69 38.00 -2.05
N SER A 20 -1.10 39.18 -1.55
CA SER A 20 -2.20 39.31 -0.60
C SER A 20 -3.55 38.85 -1.20
N VAL A 21 -3.82 39.21 -2.46
CA VAL A 21 -5.00 38.75 -3.20
C VAL A 21 -4.97 37.25 -3.42
N SER A 22 -3.80 36.67 -3.77
CA SER A 22 -3.66 35.23 -3.92
C SER A 22 -3.90 34.49 -2.62
N ILE A 23 -3.34 34.92 -1.50
CA ILE A 23 -3.57 34.31 -0.17
C ILE A 23 -5.06 34.39 0.18
N LEU A 24 -5.72 35.52 -0.01
CA LEU A 24 -7.16 35.67 0.24
C LEU A 24 -7.98 34.72 -0.62
N PHE A 25 -7.68 34.62 -1.92
CA PHE A 25 -8.36 33.70 -2.84
C PHE A 25 -8.20 32.22 -2.40
N PHE A 26 -6.97 31.79 -2.10
CA PHE A 26 -6.73 30.42 -1.65
C PHE A 26 -7.41 30.14 -0.30
N THR A 27 -7.42 31.09 0.62
CA THR A 27 -8.10 30.92 1.92
C THR A 27 -9.61 30.77 1.75
N LEU A 28 -10.22 31.58 0.90
CA LEU A 28 -11.65 31.49 0.59
C LEU A 28 -11.99 30.20 -0.15
N LEU A 29 -11.16 29.80 -1.11
CA LEU A 29 -11.32 28.53 -1.83
C LEU A 29 -11.24 27.32 -0.88
N LEU A 30 -10.25 27.29 0.02
CA LEU A 30 -10.12 26.24 1.02
C LEU A 30 -11.32 26.21 1.97
N GLY A 31 -11.76 27.39 2.46
CA GLY A 31 -12.96 27.49 3.30
C GLY A 31 -14.22 26.98 2.59
N TYR A 32 -14.38 27.31 1.31
CA TYR A 32 -15.50 26.85 0.48
C TYR A 32 -15.46 25.31 0.28
N LEU A 33 -14.29 24.75 -0.07
CA LEU A 33 -14.12 23.31 -0.24
C LEU A 33 -14.42 22.53 1.05
N ILE A 34 -13.95 23.05 2.20
CA ILE A 34 -14.23 22.43 3.51
C ILE A 34 -15.72 22.55 3.84
N GLY A 35 -16.35 23.71 3.52
CA GLY A 35 -17.78 23.93 3.76
C GLY A 35 -18.68 22.95 3.00
N ILE A 36 -18.34 22.62 1.75
CA ILE A 36 -19.09 21.65 0.94
C ILE A 36 -18.80 20.21 1.34
N GLY A 37 -17.54 19.86 1.53
CA GLY A 37 -17.11 18.49 1.70
C GLY A 37 -16.92 18.03 3.14
N GLY A 38 -17.15 18.95 4.10
CA GLY A 38 -17.08 18.64 5.51
C GLY A 38 -15.72 18.09 5.96
N ILE A 39 -15.76 17.26 7.00
CA ILE A 39 -14.58 16.65 7.63
C ILE A 39 -13.72 15.82 6.65
N GLY A 40 -14.34 15.19 5.64
CA GLY A 40 -13.60 14.37 4.66
C GLY A 40 -12.64 15.21 3.81
N ILE A 41 -13.11 16.33 3.26
CA ILE A 41 -12.25 17.25 2.48
C ILE A 41 -11.23 17.94 3.38
N ALA A 42 -11.61 18.34 4.58
CA ALA A 42 -10.68 18.93 5.55
C ALA A 42 -9.52 17.97 5.85
N GLY A 43 -9.83 16.68 6.11
CA GLY A 43 -8.81 15.63 6.32
C GLY A 43 -7.93 15.41 5.09
N ALA A 44 -8.52 15.37 3.88
CA ALA A 44 -7.75 15.22 2.64
C ALA A 44 -6.79 16.39 2.40
N LEU A 45 -7.24 17.62 2.64
CA LEU A 45 -6.41 18.82 2.52
C LEU A 45 -5.28 18.85 3.56
N LEU A 46 -5.54 18.39 4.78
CA LEU A 46 -4.52 18.28 5.83
C LEU A 46 -3.45 17.24 5.46
N LEU A 47 -3.85 16.12 4.85
CA LEU A 47 -2.94 15.05 4.45
C LEU A 47 -2.21 15.33 3.13
N LEU A 48 -2.68 16.26 2.32
CA LEU A 48 -2.13 16.56 0.99
C LEU A 48 -0.64 16.94 1.02
N PRO A 49 -0.13 17.83 1.92
CA PRO A 49 1.29 18.14 1.98
C PRO A 49 2.14 16.89 2.30
N PHE A 50 1.67 16.03 3.20
CA PHE A 50 2.36 14.77 3.51
C PHE A 50 2.36 13.82 2.31
N GLY A 51 1.25 13.75 1.57
CA GLY A 51 1.15 13.01 0.32
C GLY A 51 2.13 13.51 -0.74
N ILE A 52 2.27 14.81 -0.90
CA ILE A 52 3.24 15.42 -1.83
C ILE A 52 4.68 15.07 -1.42
N VAL A 53 5.03 15.23 -0.15
CA VAL A 53 6.37 14.88 0.36
C VAL A 53 6.64 13.39 0.15
N PHE A 54 5.66 12.53 0.46
CA PHE A 54 5.76 11.09 0.26
C PHE A 54 5.92 10.73 -1.23
N PHE A 55 5.17 11.38 -2.12
CA PHE A 55 5.34 11.25 -3.58
C PHE A 55 6.78 11.54 -4.01
N PHE A 56 7.36 12.66 -3.54
CA PHE A 56 8.75 12.99 -3.83
C PHE A 56 9.76 11.96 -3.28
N PHE A 57 9.49 11.37 -2.12
CA PHE A 57 10.33 10.28 -1.59
C PHE A 57 10.30 9.06 -2.49
N ILE A 58 9.13 8.65 -2.99
CA ILE A 58 9.01 7.53 -3.93
C ILE A 58 9.74 7.85 -5.24
N ILE A 59 9.58 9.06 -5.78
CA ILE A 59 10.28 9.48 -7.00
C ILE A 59 11.80 9.40 -6.82
N LYS A 60 12.33 9.84 -5.68
CA LYS A 60 13.79 9.79 -5.43
C LYS A 60 14.30 8.37 -5.14
N LYS A 61 13.51 7.55 -4.51
CA LYS A 61 13.86 6.19 -4.07
C LYS A 61 12.70 5.24 -4.34
N PRO A 62 12.57 4.69 -5.56
CA PRO A 62 11.43 3.84 -5.95
C PRO A 62 11.24 2.60 -5.06
N GLU A 63 12.29 2.15 -4.35
CA GLU A 63 12.16 1.07 -3.36
C GLU A 63 11.19 1.40 -2.22
N ILE A 64 11.04 2.68 -1.87
CA ILE A 64 10.05 3.12 -0.87
C ILE A 64 8.63 2.79 -1.35
N GLY A 65 8.36 2.92 -2.65
CA GLY A 65 7.09 2.52 -3.25
C GLY A 65 6.79 1.03 -3.03
N LEU A 66 7.77 0.16 -3.29
CA LEU A 66 7.62 -1.29 -3.04
C LEU A 66 7.39 -1.60 -1.55
N TYR A 67 8.13 -0.97 -0.64
CA TYR A 67 7.94 -1.13 0.80
C TYR A 67 6.55 -0.68 1.24
N THR A 68 6.07 0.42 0.68
CA THR A 68 4.72 0.92 0.96
C THR A 68 3.65 -0.02 0.43
N ILE A 69 3.82 -0.59 -0.76
CA ILE A 69 2.90 -1.59 -1.32
C ILE A 69 2.76 -2.77 -0.36
N VAL A 70 3.87 -3.33 0.13
CA VAL A 70 3.86 -4.43 1.09
C VAL A 70 3.19 -4.02 2.40
N PHE A 71 3.53 -2.88 2.97
CA PHE A 71 2.92 -2.36 4.20
C PHE A 71 1.41 -2.16 4.06
N VAL A 72 0.98 -1.45 2.99
CA VAL A 72 -0.42 -1.13 2.73
C VAL A 72 -1.24 -2.39 2.45
N SER A 73 -0.66 -3.42 1.80
CA SER A 73 -1.36 -4.67 1.53
C SER A 73 -1.87 -5.37 2.79
N TYR A 74 -1.16 -5.24 3.92
CA TYR A 74 -1.61 -5.79 5.20
C TYR A 74 -2.79 -5.04 5.81
N ILE A 75 -2.80 -3.72 5.67
CA ILE A 75 -3.79 -2.85 6.33
C ILE A 75 -5.07 -2.74 5.49
N LEU A 76 -4.91 -2.66 4.17
CA LEU A 76 -5.98 -2.30 3.25
C LEU A 76 -7.11 -3.32 3.22
N LEU A 77 -6.78 -4.61 3.29
CA LEU A 77 -7.77 -5.69 3.23
C LEU A 77 -8.74 -5.68 4.41
N GLY A 78 -8.24 -5.35 5.61
CA GLY A 78 -9.06 -5.26 6.82
C GLY A 78 -9.71 -3.91 7.04
N SER A 79 -9.22 -2.85 6.40
CA SER A 79 -9.67 -1.48 6.63
C SER A 79 -11.13 -1.24 6.24
N SER A 80 -11.67 -1.98 5.28
CA SER A 80 -13.07 -1.90 4.85
C SER A 80 -14.08 -2.21 5.96
N ARG A 81 -13.67 -2.86 7.05
CA ARG A 81 -14.50 -3.10 8.24
C ARG A 81 -14.68 -1.84 9.10
N TYR A 82 -13.71 -0.94 9.02
CA TYR A 82 -13.62 0.26 9.86
C TYR A 82 -13.93 1.54 9.09
N ILE A 83 -13.61 1.59 7.80
CA ILE A 83 -13.72 2.77 6.95
C ILE A 83 -14.39 2.38 5.64
N GLU A 84 -15.52 3.02 5.35
CA GLU A 84 -16.17 2.91 4.04
C GLU A 84 -15.49 3.86 3.06
N LEU A 85 -14.72 3.28 2.14
CA LEU A 85 -14.09 4.06 1.07
C LEU A 85 -15.10 4.28 -0.08
N PRO A 86 -15.13 5.47 -0.70
CA PRO A 86 -16.03 5.76 -1.83
C PRO A 86 -15.62 5.05 -3.13
N PHE A 87 -14.56 4.25 -3.09
CA PHE A 87 -14.02 3.49 -4.22
C PHE A 87 -13.45 2.14 -3.75
N PRO A 88 -13.29 1.14 -4.63
CA PRO A 88 -12.68 -0.13 -4.28
C PRO A 88 -11.25 0.04 -3.75
N SER A 89 -10.96 -0.54 -2.61
CA SER A 89 -9.64 -0.41 -1.94
C SER A 89 -8.46 -0.84 -2.82
N GLY A 90 -8.66 -1.78 -3.75
CA GLY A 90 -7.65 -2.20 -4.71
C GLY A 90 -7.08 -1.07 -5.59
N VAL A 91 -7.84 0.03 -5.81
CA VAL A 91 -7.36 1.19 -6.57
C VAL A 91 -6.14 1.85 -5.91
N ILE A 92 -6.05 1.81 -4.58
CA ILE A 92 -4.88 2.33 -3.85
C ILE A 92 -3.63 1.50 -4.20
N MET A 93 -3.78 0.18 -4.27
CA MET A 93 -2.68 -0.71 -4.65
C MET A 93 -2.23 -0.46 -6.09
N ASP A 94 -3.19 -0.33 -7.01
CA ASP A 94 -2.91 -0.04 -8.43
C ASP A 94 -2.17 1.30 -8.57
N ALA A 95 -2.61 2.34 -7.85
CA ALA A 95 -1.97 3.66 -7.87
C ALA A 95 -0.53 3.62 -7.32
N LEU A 96 -0.28 2.88 -6.22
CA LEU A 96 1.06 2.71 -5.67
C LEU A 96 2.00 1.95 -6.61
N ILE A 97 1.50 0.90 -7.29
CA ILE A 97 2.27 0.14 -8.29
C ILE A 97 2.63 1.05 -9.47
N LEU A 98 1.65 1.78 -10.02
CA LEU A 98 1.87 2.71 -11.13
C LEU A 98 2.84 3.83 -10.76
N LEU A 99 2.68 4.41 -9.57
CA LEU A 99 3.59 5.44 -9.06
C LEU A 99 5.03 4.90 -8.92
N THR A 100 5.19 3.67 -8.42
CA THR A 100 6.49 3.04 -8.26
C THR A 100 7.15 2.78 -9.62
N LEU A 101 6.38 2.28 -10.61
CA LEU A 101 6.86 2.11 -11.97
C LEU A 101 7.26 3.45 -12.60
N PHE A 102 6.42 4.47 -12.45
CA PHE A 102 6.71 5.82 -12.93
C PHE A 102 7.99 6.40 -12.31
N ALA A 103 8.18 6.21 -11.00
CA ALA A 103 9.39 6.61 -10.30
C ALA A 103 10.66 5.94 -10.86
N ILE A 104 10.59 4.66 -11.23
CA ILE A 104 11.70 3.95 -11.88
C ILE A 104 12.10 4.65 -13.18
N TYR A 105 11.14 5.06 -14.00
CA TYR A 105 11.42 5.78 -15.25
C TYR A 105 12.01 7.17 -15.01
N ILE A 106 11.49 7.93 -14.05
CA ILE A 106 11.99 9.27 -13.72
C ILE A 106 13.43 9.23 -13.22
N VAL A 107 13.76 8.32 -12.30
CA VAL A 107 15.14 8.20 -11.76
C VAL A 107 16.17 7.89 -12.86
N HIS A 108 15.75 7.20 -13.92
CA HIS A 108 16.65 6.84 -15.01
C HIS A 108 16.65 7.86 -16.17
N PHE A 109 15.77 8.86 -16.14
CA PHE A 109 15.71 9.88 -17.20
C PHE A 109 17.01 10.71 -17.25
N PRO A 110 17.59 10.99 -18.47
CA PRO A 110 17.07 10.70 -19.82
C PRO A 110 17.41 9.29 -20.37
N SER A 111 18.13 8.46 -19.64
CA SER A 111 18.36 7.06 -20.02
C SER A 111 17.10 6.22 -19.83
N LYS A 112 17.13 4.97 -20.32
CA LYS A 112 16.03 4.01 -20.09
C LYS A 112 16.38 3.07 -18.94
N PRO A 113 15.40 2.62 -18.13
CA PRO A 113 15.62 1.56 -17.16
C PRO A 113 16.10 0.29 -17.86
N ASP A 114 17.08 -0.39 -17.29
CA ASP A 114 17.54 -1.69 -17.79
C ASP A 114 16.61 -2.81 -17.29
N TRP A 115 15.71 -3.23 -18.15
CA TRP A 115 14.77 -4.33 -17.87
C TRP A 115 15.37 -5.71 -18.10
N SER A 116 16.61 -5.84 -18.55
CA SER A 116 17.26 -7.15 -18.72
C SER A 116 17.41 -7.89 -17.39
N VAL A 117 17.55 -7.15 -16.29
CA VAL A 117 17.69 -7.69 -14.94
C VAL A 117 16.47 -8.48 -14.45
N VAL A 118 15.28 -8.22 -15.02
CA VAL A 118 14.03 -8.91 -14.66
C VAL A 118 13.77 -10.18 -15.48
N LYS A 119 14.65 -10.53 -16.41
CA LYS A 119 14.58 -11.80 -17.15
C LYS A 119 14.97 -12.96 -16.21
N ARG A 120 14.06 -13.37 -15.36
CA ARG A 120 14.21 -14.43 -14.37
C ARG A 120 13.06 -15.42 -14.49
N ASP A 121 13.31 -16.66 -14.14
CA ASP A 121 12.31 -17.74 -14.22
C ASP A 121 11.03 -17.38 -13.44
N THR A 122 11.18 -16.77 -12.27
CA THR A 122 10.04 -16.30 -11.47
C THR A 122 9.15 -15.32 -12.22
N VAL A 123 9.75 -14.39 -12.96
CA VAL A 123 8.99 -13.39 -13.74
C VAL A 123 8.35 -14.04 -14.96
N ILE A 124 9.05 -14.98 -15.62
CA ILE A 124 8.51 -15.74 -16.76
C ILE A 124 7.32 -16.58 -16.31
N THR A 125 7.44 -17.29 -15.18
CA THR A 125 6.33 -18.07 -14.59
C THR A 125 5.14 -17.15 -14.24
N GLY A 126 5.41 -15.98 -13.66
CA GLY A 126 4.38 -14.96 -13.38
C GLY A 126 3.69 -14.47 -14.65
N LEU A 127 4.43 -14.28 -15.76
CA LEU A 127 3.88 -13.90 -17.05
C LEU A 127 2.97 -15.00 -17.65
N ILE A 128 3.40 -16.26 -17.57
CA ILE A 128 2.60 -17.39 -18.02
C ILE A 128 1.28 -17.46 -17.24
N TRP A 129 1.36 -17.34 -15.91
CA TRP A 129 0.17 -17.33 -15.06
C TRP A 129 -0.75 -16.14 -15.35
N PHE A 130 -0.19 -14.95 -15.49
CA PHE A 130 -0.97 -13.76 -15.84
C PHE A 130 -1.66 -13.92 -17.20
N SER A 131 -0.95 -14.45 -18.20
CA SER A 131 -1.52 -14.73 -19.51
C SER A 131 -2.71 -15.71 -19.43
N TYR A 132 -2.57 -16.77 -18.62
CA TYR A 132 -3.68 -17.68 -18.35
C TYR A 132 -4.88 -16.96 -17.71
N CYS A 133 -4.66 -16.09 -16.72
CA CYS A 133 -5.73 -15.30 -16.10
C CYS A 133 -6.40 -14.35 -17.10
N VAL A 134 -5.64 -13.78 -18.05
CA VAL A 134 -6.19 -12.95 -19.13
C VAL A 134 -7.08 -13.79 -20.06
N PHE A 135 -6.61 -14.99 -20.45
CA PHE A 135 -7.40 -15.89 -21.31
C PHE A 135 -8.71 -16.34 -20.67
N GLN A 136 -8.86 -16.32 -19.37
CA GLN A 136 -10.12 -16.65 -18.69
C GLN A 136 -11.26 -15.67 -19.04
N VAL A 137 -10.98 -14.51 -19.64
CA VAL A 137 -12.03 -13.60 -20.13
C VAL A 137 -12.92 -14.22 -21.21
N VAL A 138 -12.35 -15.11 -22.03
CA VAL A 138 -13.06 -15.81 -23.12
C VAL A 138 -13.57 -17.19 -22.70
N ASN A 139 -13.45 -17.56 -21.41
CA ASN A 139 -13.97 -18.82 -20.90
C ASN A 139 -15.51 -18.85 -21.01
N PRO A 140 -16.10 -19.80 -21.73
CA PRO A 140 -17.55 -19.85 -21.90
C PRO A 140 -18.32 -20.08 -20.60
N GLU A 141 -17.67 -20.63 -19.56
CA GLU A 141 -18.26 -20.78 -18.24
C GLU A 141 -18.16 -19.52 -17.37
N ALA A 142 -17.45 -18.47 -17.84
CA ALA A 142 -17.33 -17.21 -17.12
C ALA A 142 -18.65 -16.43 -17.20
N LYS A 143 -19.41 -16.43 -16.11
CA LYS A 143 -20.75 -15.82 -16.04
C LYS A 143 -20.76 -14.29 -15.96
N SER A 144 -19.63 -13.65 -15.62
CA SER A 144 -19.58 -12.21 -15.36
C SER A 144 -18.23 -11.62 -15.69
N PHE A 145 -18.21 -10.70 -16.65
CA PHE A 145 -17.03 -9.89 -16.97
C PHE A 145 -16.59 -9.02 -15.79
N ALA A 146 -17.53 -8.48 -15.02
CA ALA A 146 -17.22 -7.68 -13.84
C ALA A 146 -16.52 -8.50 -12.74
N ALA A 147 -16.92 -9.76 -12.55
CA ALA A 147 -16.24 -10.67 -11.63
C ALA A 147 -14.81 -10.97 -12.09
N TRP A 148 -14.62 -11.22 -13.40
CA TRP A 148 -13.28 -11.40 -13.97
C TRP A 148 -12.40 -10.16 -13.77
N MET A 149 -12.92 -8.94 -14.05
CA MET A 149 -12.20 -7.68 -13.84
C MET A 149 -11.79 -7.46 -12.37
N SER A 150 -12.60 -7.88 -11.42
CA SER A 150 -12.26 -7.78 -10.00
C SER A 150 -11.22 -8.81 -9.57
N ALA A 151 -11.28 -10.03 -10.13
CA ALA A 151 -10.39 -11.14 -9.77
C ALA A 151 -9.02 -11.06 -10.45
N ILE A 152 -8.92 -10.53 -11.67
CA ILE A 152 -7.65 -10.53 -12.44
C ILE A 152 -6.54 -9.75 -11.73
N ARG A 153 -6.87 -8.69 -10.98
CA ARG A 153 -5.88 -7.90 -10.24
C ARG A 153 -5.16 -8.73 -9.18
N PRO A 154 -5.84 -9.28 -8.16
CA PRO A 154 -5.16 -10.06 -7.10
C PRO A 154 -4.66 -11.42 -7.59
N MET A 155 -5.32 -12.06 -8.56
CA MET A 155 -4.98 -13.42 -9.00
C MET A 155 -3.91 -13.44 -10.10
N GLY A 156 -3.88 -12.46 -10.98
CA GLY A 156 -2.99 -12.44 -12.15
C GLY A 156 -1.99 -11.28 -12.12
N PHE A 157 -2.49 -10.04 -12.05
CA PHE A 157 -1.65 -8.86 -12.22
C PHE A 157 -0.65 -8.66 -11.06
N TYR A 158 -1.07 -8.73 -9.81
CA TYR A 158 -0.15 -8.55 -8.68
C TYR A 158 0.91 -9.65 -8.58
N PRO A 159 0.60 -10.95 -8.73
CA PRO A 159 1.62 -12.00 -8.78
C PRO A 159 2.61 -11.85 -9.94
N PHE A 160 2.25 -11.15 -11.00
CA PHE A 160 3.15 -10.85 -12.12
C PHE A 160 4.01 -9.60 -11.86
N ILE A 161 3.39 -8.49 -11.48
CA ILE A 161 4.09 -7.20 -11.41
C ILE A 161 4.98 -7.04 -10.16
N LEU A 162 4.57 -7.60 -9.02
CA LEU A 162 5.33 -7.44 -7.78
C LEU A 162 6.70 -8.15 -7.81
N PRO A 163 6.86 -9.36 -8.36
CA PRO A 163 8.17 -9.95 -8.58
C PRO A 163 9.07 -9.10 -9.49
N ILE A 164 8.51 -8.47 -10.53
CA ILE A 164 9.26 -7.55 -11.41
C ILE A 164 9.81 -6.38 -10.58
N LEU A 165 8.96 -5.73 -9.80
CA LEU A 165 9.39 -4.62 -8.93
C LEU A 165 10.42 -5.07 -7.91
N ALA A 166 10.21 -6.23 -7.28
CA ALA A 166 11.13 -6.77 -6.28
C ALA A 166 12.51 -7.07 -6.88
N VAL A 167 12.59 -7.78 -8.00
CA VAL A 167 13.86 -8.10 -8.68
C VAL A 167 14.56 -6.82 -9.14
N TYR A 168 13.79 -5.84 -9.63
CA TYR A 168 14.36 -4.59 -10.14
C TYR A 168 14.89 -3.68 -9.03
N LEU A 169 14.20 -3.58 -7.91
CA LEU A 169 14.48 -2.60 -6.85
C LEU A 169 15.35 -3.15 -5.72
N LEU A 170 15.23 -4.44 -5.39
CA LEU A 170 15.92 -5.07 -4.25
C LEU A 170 17.28 -5.67 -4.65
N LYS A 171 18.16 -4.84 -5.23
CA LYS A 171 19.47 -5.28 -5.74
C LYS A 171 20.52 -5.51 -4.66
N THR A 172 20.30 -5.08 -3.42
CA THR A 172 21.26 -5.19 -2.32
C THR A 172 20.66 -5.93 -1.13
N PRO A 173 21.46 -6.67 -0.34
CA PRO A 173 20.97 -7.36 0.85
C PRO A 173 20.28 -6.42 1.85
N ASP A 174 20.73 -5.18 1.97
CA ASP A 174 20.13 -4.21 2.90
C ASP A 174 18.69 -3.84 2.51
N LYS A 175 18.42 -3.69 1.20
CA LYS A 175 17.06 -3.44 0.71
C LYS A 175 16.14 -4.63 0.97
N VAL A 176 16.64 -5.85 0.78
CA VAL A 176 15.91 -7.09 1.12
C VAL A 176 15.65 -7.16 2.63
N ARG A 177 16.64 -6.81 3.45
CA ARG A 177 16.51 -6.80 4.92
C ARG A 177 15.40 -5.85 5.37
N VAL A 178 15.33 -4.63 4.81
CA VAL A 178 14.24 -3.67 5.12
C VAL A 178 12.88 -4.29 4.78
N LEU A 179 12.73 -4.93 3.61
CA LEU A 179 11.49 -5.60 3.22
C LEU A 179 11.10 -6.69 4.23
N LEU A 180 12.07 -7.52 4.63
CA LEU A 180 11.86 -8.59 5.62
C LEU A 180 11.45 -8.02 6.98
N TYR A 181 12.03 -6.92 7.42
CA TYR A 181 11.61 -6.26 8.67
C TYR A 181 10.16 -5.77 8.61
N ILE A 182 9.77 -5.09 7.52
CA ILE A 182 8.39 -4.64 7.33
C ILE A 182 7.45 -5.85 7.36
N TRP A 183 7.77 -6.90 6.60
CA TRP A 183 6.98 -8.12 6.54
C TRP A 183 6.86 -8.80 7.91
N GLY A 184 7.99 -8.99 8.61
CA GLY A 184 8.01 -9.61 9.92
C GLY A 184 7.19 -8.84 10.97
N ILE A 185 7.35 -7.50 11.01
CA ILE A 185 6.59 -6.65 11.93
C ILE A 185 5.09 -6.74 11.62
N MET A 186 4.70 -6.63 10.36
CA MET A 186 3.28 -6.70 9.98
C MET A 186 2.68 -8.08 10.25
N SER A 187 3.43 -9.16 10.02
CA SER A 187 3.00 -10.51 10.37
C SER A 187 2.86 -10.70 11.87
N LEU A 188 3.79 -10.17 12.67
CA LEU A 188 3.70 -10.20 14.13
C LEU A 188 2.47 -9.43 14.64
N LEU A 189 2.25 -8.23 14.13
CA LEU A 189 1.04 -7.45 14.45
C LEU A 189 -0.24 -8.19 14.06
N GLY A 190 -0.23 -8.85 12.88
CA GLY A 190 -1.32 -9.70 12.43
C GLY A 190 -1.57 -10.87 13.38
N THR A 191 -0.52 -11.52 13.88
CA THR A 191 -0.61 -12.58 14.88
C THR A 191 -1.20 -12.07 16.19
N LEU A 192 -0.71 -10.93 16.70
CA LEU A 192 -1.22 -10.32 17.92
C LEU A 192 -2.72 -9.95 17.82
N LYS A 193 -3.12 -9.38 16.67
CA LYS A 193 -4.55 -9.11 16.41
C LYS A 193 -5.36 -10.40 16.32
N GLY A 194 -4.83 -11.45 15.67
CA GLY A 194 -5.48 -12.78 15.62
C GLY A 194 -5.63 -13.40 17.00
N MET A 195 -4.62 -13.29 17.86
CA MET A 195 -4.70 -13.72 19.27
C MET A 195 -5.76 -12.93 20.04
N SER A 196 -5.83 -11.62 19.83
CA SER A 196 -6.88 -10.79 20.44
C SER A 196 -8.28 -11.28 20.03
N GLN A 197 -8.50 -11.56 18.74
CA GLN A 197 -9.78 -12.11 18.26
C GLN A 197 -10.12 -13.46 18.88
N LEU A 198 -9.11 -14.30 19.15
CA LEU A 198 -9.31 -15.63 19.71
C LEU A 198 -9.59 -15.62 21.22
N TYR A 199 -8.86 -14.81 21.98
CA TYR A 199 -8.89 -14.85 23.46
C TYR A 199 -9.72 -13.74 24.10
N ILE A 200 -9.84 -12.59 23.45
CA ILE A 200 -10.60 -11.43 23.93
C ILE A 200 -11.92 -11.32 23.17
N GLY A 201 -11.93 -11.70 21.90
CA GLY A 201 -13.05 -11.59 20.98
C GLY A 201 -12.82 -10.54 19.89
N VAL A 202 -13.79 -10.43 19.00
CA VAL A 202 -13.80 -9.42 17.93
C VAL A 202 -14.19 -8.05 18.48
N ASP A 203 -13.69 -7.00 17.86
CA ASP A 203 -14.09 -5.64 18.23
C ASP A 203 -15.49 -5.28 17.67
N ARG A 204 -16.01 -4.11 18.09
CA ARG A 204 -17.36 -3.65 17.71
C ARG A 204 -17.56 -3.55 16.20
N TRP A 205 -16.53 -3.14 15.45
CA TRP A 205 -16.61 -2.98 14.01
C TRP A 205 -16.57 -4.33 13.29
N GLU A 206 -15.72 -5.22 13.76
CA GLU A 206 -15.64 -6.60 13.28
C GLU A 206 -16.95 -7.34 13.57
N GLN A 207 -17.54 -7.14 14.77
CA GLN A 207 -18.83 -7.75 15.09
C GLN A 207 -19.93 -7.24 14.16
N LYS A 208 -20.02 -5.92 13.94
CA LYS A 208 -20.97 -5.33 12.99
C LYS A 208 -20.80 -5.91 11.59
N TRP A 209 -19.56 -6.12 11.15
CA TRP A 209 -19.26 -6.73 9.86
C TRP A 209 -19.67 -8.19 9.81
N LEU A 210 -19.46 -8.97 10.86
CA LEU A 210 -19.91 -10.36 10.96
C LEU A 210 -21.45 -10.42 10.91
N ASP A 211 -22.14 -9.59 11.68
CA ASP A 211 -23.60 -9.53 11.72
C ASP A 211 -24.21 -9.11 10.37
N GLY A 212 -23.46 -8.37 9.56
CA GLY A 212 -23.80 -7.98 8.20
C GLY A 212 -23.73 -9.12 7.17
N GLY A 213 -23.50 -10.37 7.59
CA GLY A 213 -23.51 -11.56 6.73
C GLY A 213 -22.15 -12.25 6.58
N ALA A 214 -21.05 -11.64 7.03
CA ALA A 214 -19.74 -12.25 6.98
C ALA A 214 -19.60 -13.48 7.91
N ASN A 215 -20.47 -13.63 8.91
CA ASN A 215 -20.53 -14.79 9.78
C ASN A 215 -20.72 -16.11 9.02
N LEU A 216 -21.41 -16.11 7.85
CA LEU A 216 -21.64 -17.32 7.05
C LEU A 216 -20.33 -18.01 6.64
N THR A 217 -19.25 -17.25 6.47
CA THR A 217 -17.94 -17.78 6.05
C THR A 217 -16.88 -17.73 7.16
N HIS A 218 -17.08 -16.88 8.17
CA HIS A 218 -16.11 -16.63 9.23
C HIS A 218 -16.47 -17.26 10.57
N VAL A 219 -17.69 -17.73 10.74
CA VAL A 219 -18.10 -18.52 11.92
C VAL A 219 -18.55 -19.90 11.45
N LEU A 220 -17.73 -20.91 11.65
CA LEU A 220 -18.05 -22.29 11.26
C LEU A 220 -18.21 -23.14 12.50
N PHE A 221 -19.30 -23.91 12.57
CA PHE A 221 -19.63 -24.77 13.71
C PHE A 221 -19.61 -24.04 15.06
N GLY A 222 -20.10 -22.79 15.08
CA GLY A 222 -20.12 -21.94 16.27
C GLY A 222 -18.74 -21.39 16.71
N ARG A 223 -17.71 -21.58 15.92
CA ARG A 223 -16.35 -21.10 16.22
C ARG A 223 -15.89 -20.05 15.22
N LEU A 224 -15.32 -18.96 15.72
CA LEU A 224 -14.72 -17.93 14.89
C LEU A 224 -13.47 -18.49 14.18
N ARG A 225 -13.42 -18.35 12.86
CA ARG A 225 -12.21 -18.50 12.08
C ARG A 225 -11.45 -17.17 12.14
N VAL A 226 -10.33 -17.15 12.84
CA VAL A 226 -9.52 -15.95 13.03
C VAL A 226 -9.05 -15.39 11.68
N PHE A 227 -9.32 -14.12 11.43
CA PHE A 227 -9.01 -13.42 10.17
C PHE A 227 -8.04 -12.25 10.34
N SER A 228 -7.80 -11.79 11.57
CA SER A 228 -6.85 -10.70 11.86
C SER A 228 -7.11 -9.44 11.01
N PHE A 229 -6.08 -8.88 10.37
CA PHE A 229 -6.18 -7.75 9.43
C PHE A 229 -6.57 -8.16 8.01
N TYR A 230 -6.71 -9.45 7.73
CA TYR A 230 -6.96 -9.98 6.38
C TYR A 230 -8.44 -10.04 6.07
N SER A 231 -8.77 -10.17 4.79
CA SER A 231 -10.16 -10.30 4.36
C SER A 231 -10.81 -11.60 4.83
N ASP A 232 -10.01 -12.67 5.00
CA ASP A 232 -10.49 -13.97 5.47
C ASP A 232 -9.40 -14.75 6.24
N ALA A 233 -9.86 -15.80 6.94
CA ALA A 233 -9.00 -16.66 7.75
C ALA A 233 -8.01 -17.50 6.92
N GLY A 234 -8.35 -17.83 5.67
CA GLY A 234 -7.45 -18.57 4.78
C GLY A 234 -6.26 -17.71 4.38
N GLN A 235 -6.49 -16.45 4.05
CA GLN A 235 -5.42 -15.49 3.77
C GLN A 235 -4.54 -15.27 4.99
N PHE A 236 -5.12 -15.11 6.17
CA PHE A 236 -4.36 -14.99 7.42
C PHE A 236 -3.46 -16.20 7.65
N GLY A 237 -4.03 -17.42 7.65
CA GLY A 237 -3.27 -18.66 7.86
C GLY A 237 -2.19 -18.88 6.82
N GLY A 238 -2.52 -18.67 5.53
CA GLY A 238 -1.57 -18.78 4.42
C GLY A 238 -0.40 -17.80 4.58
N ASN A 239 -0.68 -16.53 4.89
CA ASN A 239 0.38 -15.55 5.08
C ASN A 239 1.29 -15.86 6.27
N GLN A 240 0.74 -16.36 7.40
CA GLN A 240 1.54 -16.77 8.54
C GLN A 240 2.45 -17.97 8.19
N ALA A 241 1.93 -18.94 7.44
CA ALA A 241 2.70 -20.09 6.98
C ALA A 241 3.87 -19.64 6.06
N TYR A 242 3.60 -18.80 5.05
CA TYR A 242 4.64 -18.25 4.18
C TYR A 242 5.68 -17.43 4.94
N THR A 243 5.25 -16.61 5.87
CA THR A 243 6.14 -15.83 6.71
C THR A 243 7.05 -16.74 7.53
N GLY A 244 6.52 -17.78 8.15
CA GLY A 244 7.30 -18.75 8.91
C GLY A 244 8.40 -19.41 8.06
N VAL A 245 8.07 -19.88 6.86
CA VAL A 245 9.03 -20.47 5.92
C VAL A 245 10.13 -19.48 5.52
N ILE A 246 9.76 -18.24 5.16
CA ILE A 246 10.72 -17.20 4.75
C ILE A 246 11.69 -16.89 5.87
N PHE A 247 11.21 -16.74 7.12
CA PHE A 247 12.08 -16.43 8.25
C PHE A 247 12.95 -17.61 8.68
N ILE A 248 12.49 -18.85 8.51
CA ILE A 248 13.34 -20.04 8.69
C ILE A 248 14.50 -20.01 7.68
N ILE A 249 14.20 -19.80 6.40
CA ILE A 249 15.23 -19.72 5.35
C ILE A 249 16.21 -18.58 5.63
N ALA A 250 15.70 -17.39 5.99
CA ALA A 250 16.52 -16.23 6.32
C ALA A 250 17.44 -16.50 7.53
N SER A 251 16.96 -17.22 8.55
CA SER A 251 17.77 -17.57 9.73
C SER A 251 18.89 -18.54 9.41
N ILE A 252 18.65 -19.51 8.53
CA ILE A 252 19.69 -20.45 8.07
C ILE A 252 20.75 -19.69 7.28
N GLY A 253 20.36 -18.82 6.36
CA GLY A 253 21.27 -17.97 5.59
C GLY A 253 22.10 -17.02 6.46
N ALA A 254 21.51 -16.45 7.51
CA ALA A 254 22.19 -15.54 8.41
C ALA A 254 23.31 -16.22 9.22
N ARG A 255 23.12 -17.48 9.63
CA ARG A 255 24.15 -18.26 10.35
C ARG A 255 25.39 -18.48 9.50
N THR A 256 25.20 -18.84 8.23
CA THR A 256 26.32 -19.05 7.29
C THR A 256 27.07 -17.78 6.92
N LEU A 257 26.44 -16.61 6.99
CA LEU A 257 27.07 -15.31 6.75
C LEU A 257 27.81 -14.76 7.98
N LYS A 258 27.47 -15.20 9.20
CA LYS A 258 28.20 -14.83 10.43
C LYS A 258 29.47 -15.67 10.65
N ASP A 259 29.49 -16.87 10.11
CA ASP A 259 30.61 -17.80 10.22
C ASP A 259 31.68 -17.56 9.13
N ARG A 260 31.49 -16.57 8.28
CA ARG A 260 32.46 -16.06 7.28
C ARG A 260 32.99 -14.69 7.69
#